data_15f8027488b7b1028d920458ced3e3c6
#
_entry.id   15f8027488b7b1028d920458ced3e3c6
#
_cell.length_a   1.000
_cell.length_b   1.000
_cell.length_c   1.000
_cell.angle_alpha   90.00
_cell.angle_beta   90.00
_cell.angle_gamma   90.00
#
_symmetry.space_group_name_H-M   'P 1'
#
loop_
_entity.id
_entity.type
_entity.pdbx_description
1 polymer ?
#
loop_
_entity_poly.entity_id
_entity_poly.type
_entity_poly.pdbx_seq_one_letter_code
_entity_poly.pdbx_strand_id
1 'polypeptide(L)'
;MARLGKILLFLLGVVFLLDLQVRFPERSDLKHPPRLHADEAVQWSLAKDAAGGVPYSINEDKFHGPALAVATRGVFAARGLAFDDATVADLRQIPFYFFVLLCAVPLCLTGVAWPMRLLAALLLWRVAAGCYFGEYFIQETLLVAGFVWGVLLWLRSADEGRPAWWAGFAGMAFGLALACKVTSAAYLGLFALALVWCARDTLTWRRTAWAAAGALGVGVALQTSLFTDGQGLVAWGHQFVRSFAVASGNADTLPLTNPGYWVAVGVWLALLVVARLLRRGPRSSADAPLVTAVGCFLFHLALPYKTPWLLFLPVCLSLTMVWPLLAEGAWWSRAAGFAGATAFSLVSVANLEEHTATEAHIENLPEVVSAYRADWQAAHPERLFYVAIDGGHYWPLPYYLRAFQVGYGDFPAAARAPVRFLVRTDASAPQVPGYRTYSLLLREGERYWVLLDDSVPLKKSACSPLN
;
A
#
# COMPACT_ATOMS: atom_id res chain seq x y z
N MET A 1 -28.80 -28.74 4.01
CA MET A 1 -27.75 -27.76 4.28
C MET A 1 -26.50 -27.96 3.41
N ALA A 2 -25.96 -29.18 3.27
CA ALA A 2 -24.75 -29.42 2.46
C ALA A 2 -24.89 -29.07 0.95
N ARG A 3 -26.10 -29.29 0.35
CA ARG A 3 -26.35 -28.93 -1.06
C ARG A 3 -26.38 -27.41 -1.30
N LEU A 4 -27.04 -26.66 -0.40
CA LEU A 4 -27.10 -25.20 -0.49
C LEU A 4 -25.69 -24.56 -0.38
N GLY A 5 -24.85 -25.06 0.54
CA GLY A 5 -23.48 -24.62 0.69
C GLY A 5 -22.61 -24.85 -0.56
N LYS A 6 -22.82 -25.99 -1.26
CA LYS A 6 -22.12 -26.29 -2.52
C LYS A 6 -22.57 -25.37 -3.65
N ILE A 7 -23.87 -25.05 -3.74
CA ILE A 7 -24.43 -24.13 -4.74
C ILE A 7 -23.90 -22.72 -4.49
N LEU A 8 -23.88 -22.26 -3.24
CA LEU A 8 -23.33 -20.94 -2.89
C LEU A 8 -21.84 -20.82 -3.26
N LEU A 9 -21.07 -21.86 -2.96
CA LEU A 9 -19.65 -21.96 -3.33
C LEU A 9 -19.43 -21.91 -4.83
N PHE A 10 -20.25 -22.62 -5.59
CA PHE A 10 -20.19 -22.61 -7.06
C PHE A 10 -20.50 -21.21 -7.60
N LEU A 11 -21.59 -20.59 -7.13
CA LEU A 11 -21.98 -19.24 -7.55
C LEU A 11 -20.90 -18.20 -7.19
N LEU A 12 -20.31 -18.30 -6.01
CA LEU A 12 -19.20 -17.43 -5.61
C LEU A 12 -17.94 -17.66 -6.44
N GLY A 13 -17.62 -18.91 -6.77
CA GLY A 13 -16.54 -19.24 -7.69
C GLY A 13 -16.76 -18.64 -9.08
N VAL A 14 -18.00 -18.68 -9.59
CA VAL A 14 -18.39 -18.06 -10.85
C VAL A 14 -18.24 -16.53 -10.78
N VAL A 15 -18.75 -15.90 -9.71
CA VAL A 15 -18.61 -14.45 -9.50
C VAL A 15 -17.14 -14.05 -9.41
N PHE A 16 -16.29 -14.84 -8.73
CA PHE A 16 -14.86 -14.63 -8.63
C PHE A 16 -14.18 -14.74 -10.00
N LEU A 17 -14.50 -15.76 -10.79
CA LEU A 17 -13.96 -15.95 -12.14
C LEU A 17 -14.41 -14.82 -13.09
N LEU A 18 -15.66 -14.36 -12.97
CA LEU A 18 -16.16 -13.22 -13.73
C LEU A 18 -15.47 -11.92 -13.31
N ASP A 19 -15.26 -11.70 -12.01
CA ASP A 19 -14.51 -10.54 -11.49
C ASP A 19 -13.05 -10.55 -11.99
N LEU A 20 -12.41 -11.72 -12.02
CA LEU A 20 -11.10 -11.89 -12.64
C LEU A 20 -11.13 -11.55 -14.13
N GLN A 21 -12.10 -12.06 -14.88
CA GLN A 21 -12.21 -11.81 -16.32
C GLN A 21 -12.50 -10.34 -16.66
N VAL A 22 -13.28 -9.65 -15.83
CA VAL A 22 -13.60 -8.23 -16.03
C VAL A 22 -12.42 -7.33 -15.66
N ARG A 23 -11.70 -7.63 -14.59
CA ARG A 23 -10.63 -6.76 -14.07
C ARG A 23 -9.28 -6.99 -14.76
N PHE A 24 -8.94 -8.22 -15.15
CA PHE A 24 -7.67 -8.50 -15.83
C PHE A 24 -7.56 -7.87 -17.23
N PRO A 25 -8.62 -7.85 -18.07
CA PRO A 25 -8.57 -7.17 -19.37
C PRO A 25 -8.50 -5.65 -19.26
N GLU A 26 -9.16 -5.04 -18.27
CA GLU A 26 -9.07 -3.60 -18.04
C GLU A 26 -7.65 -3.16 -17.63
N ARG A 27 -6.89 -4.07 -17.01
CA ARG A 27 -5.47 -3.87 -16.68
C ARG A 27 -4.53 -4.09 -17.85
N SER A 28 -4.92 -4.91 -18.79
CA SER A 28 -4.20 -5.16 -20.04
C SER A 28 -4.58 -4.19 -21.15
N ASP A 29 -5.53 -3.28 -20.90
CA ASP A 29 -5.96 -2.32 -21.91
C ASP A 29 -4.86 -1.25 -22.09
N LEU A 30 -4.01 -1.53 -23.08
CA LEU A 30 -2.89 -0.70 -23.52
C LEU A 30 -3.33 0.71 -23.97
N LYS A 31 -4.64 0.97 -24.08
CA LYS A 31 -5.15 2.28 -24.48
C LYS A 31 -5.12 3.31 -23.34
N HIS A 32 -5.16 2.84 -22.08
CA HIS A 32 -5.03 3.70 -20.91
C HIS A 32 -4.17 2.98 -19.86
N PRO A 33 -2.83 3.07 -19.95
CA PRO A 33 -1.96 2.45 -18.97
C PRO A 33 -2.33 2.95 -17.57
N PRO A 34 -2.38 2.07 -16.56
CA PRO A 34 -2.72 2.46 -15.20
C PRO A 34 -1.75 3.53 -14.72
N ARG A 35 -2.29 4.61 -14.18
CA ARG A 35 -1.51 5.75 -13.71
C ARG A 35 -0.78 5.42 -12.42
N LEU A 36 0.44 5.92 -12.29
CA LEU A 36 1.22 5.78 -11.07
C LEU A 36 0.86 6.92 -10.11
N HIS A 37 0.44 6.56 -8.91
CA HIS A 37 0.22 7.54 -7.83
C HIS A 37 1.57 8.13 -7.37
N ALA A 38 1.53 9.33 -6.77
CA ALA A 38 2.72 9.99 -6.26
C ALA A 38 3.52 9.12 -5.29
N ASP A 39 2.85 8.47 -4.33
CA ASP A 39 3.50 7.61 -3.36
C ASP A 39 4.13 6.37 -4.01
N GLU A 40 3.50 5.80 -5.05
CA GLU A 40 4.06 4.69 -5.82
C GLU A 40 5.34 5.11 -6.55
N ALA A 41 5.36 6.32 -7.11
CA ALA A 41 6.53 6.87 -7.79
C ALA A 41 7.70 7.11 -6.82
N VAL A 42 7.41 7.57 -5.60
CA VAL A 42 8.41 7.66 -4.53
C VAL A 42 8.99 6.27 -4.23
N GLN A 43 8.13 5.27 -4.02
CA GLN A 43 8.60 3.91 -3.73
C GLN A 43 9.38 3.30 -4.89
N TRP A 44 8.99 3.58 -6.15
CA TRP A 44 9.76 3.16 -7.32
C TRP A 44 11.16 3.79 -7.32
N SER A 45 11.28 5.11 -7.07
CA SER A 45 12.57 5.80 -7.01
C SER A 45 13.48 5.18 -5.95
N LEU A 46 12.96 4.97 -4.75
CA LEU A 46 13.70 4.37 -3.65
C LEU A 46 14.19 2.94 -3.96
N ALA A 47 13.35 2.14 -4.61
CA ALA A 47 13.71 0.79 -5.02
C ALA A 47 14.76 0.78 -6.14
N LYS A 48 14.68 1.73 -7.08
CA LYS A 48 15.66 1.94 -8.15
C LYS A 48 17.02 2.35 -7.57
N ASP A 49 17.05 3.33 -6.69
CA ASP A 49 18.27 3.82 -6.04
C ASP A 49 18.97 2.70 -5.26
N ALA A 50 18.18 1.93 -4.48
CA ALA A 50 18.70 0.76 -3.77
C ALA A 50 19.23 -0.34 -4.71
N ALA A 51 18.64 -0.52 -5.90
CA ALA A 51 19.15 -1.44 -6.91
C ALA A 51 20.44 -0.93 -7.57
N GLY A 52 20.59 0.39 -7.71
CA GLY A 52 21.81 1.08 -8.18
C GLY A 52 22.95 1.09 -7.14
N GLY A 53 22.74 0.50 -5.96
CA GLY A 53 23.76 0.42 -4.91
C GLY A 53 23.73 1.58 -3.92
N VAL A 54 22.77 2.51 -4.02
CA VAL A 54 22.56 3.55 -3.02
C VAL A 54 22.01 2.91 -1.75
N PRO A 55 22.66 3.02 -0.58
CA PRO A 55 22.16 2.46 0.66
C PRO A 55 20.79 3.04 1.02
N TYR A 56 19.83 2.17 1.38
CA TYR A 56 18.48 2.62 1.75
C TYR A 56 18.48 3.57 2.96
N SER A 57 19.51 3.48 3.82
CA SER A 57 19.69 4.36 4.97
C SER A 57 19.88 5.85 4.60
N ILE A 58 20.32 6.16 3.38
CA ILE A 58 20.52 7.52 2.87
C ILE A 58 19.19 8.14 2.43
N ASN A 59 18.15 7.31 2.28
CA ASN A 59 16.84 7.75 1.85
C ASN A 59 16.25 8.84 2.76
N GLU A 60 15.71 9.90 2.17
CA GLU A 60 15.02 10.98 2.88
C GLU A 60 13.65 10.58 3.44
N ASP A 61 13.02 9.53 2.88
CA ASP A 61 11.78 8.99 3.42
C ASP A 61 12.03 8.28 4.76
N LYS A 62 11.77 9.00 5.83
CA LYS A 62 11.98 8.51 7.21
C LYS A 62 10.77 7.76 7.78
N PHE A 63 9.73 7.51 6.99
CA PHE A 63 8.50 6.83 7.45
C PHE A 63 8.42 5.36 7.06
N HIS A 64 9.04 5.00 5.93
CA HIS A 64 8.96 3.67 5.35
C HIS A 64 10.29 2.92 5.51
N GLY A 65 10.18 1.62 5.68
CA GLY A 65 11.34 0.73 5.69
C GLY A 65 11.63 0.15 4.30
N PRO A 66 12.70 -0.63 4.15
CA PRO A 66 13.19 -1.12 2.87
C PRO A 66 12.48 -2.36 2.31
N ALA A 67 11.50 -2.93 3.02
CA ALA A 67 10.94 -4.23 2.67
C ALA A 67 10.38 -4.29 1.24
N LEU A 68 9.65 -3.26 0.80
CA LEU A 68 9.13 -3.19 -0.57
C LEU A 68 10.26 -3.07 -1.61
N ALA A 69 11.27 -2.23 -1.35
CA ALA A 69 12.43 -2.08 -2.24
C ALA A 69 13.20 -3.39 -2.40
N VAL A 70 13.44 -4.12 -1.29
CA VAL A 70 14.12 -5.43 -1.31
C VAL A 70 13.28 -6.47 -2.07
N ALA A 71 11.97 -6.52 -1.84
CA ALA A 71 11.07 -7.43 -2.54
C ALA A 71 11.06 -7.13 -4.05
N THR A 72 10.94 -5.86 -4.44
CA THR A 72 10.95 -5.41 -5.84
C THR A 72 12.25 -5.79 -6.52
N ARG A 73 13.40 -5.48 -5.91
CA ARG A 73 14.71 -5.85 -6.43
C ARG A 73 14.82 -7.36 -6.65
N GLY A 74 14.36 -8.17 -5.69
CA GLY A 74 14.38 -9.62 -5.82
C GLY A 74 13.55 -10.15 -6.98
N VAL A 75 12.32 -9.65 -7.16
CA VAL A 75 11.43 -10.05 -8.26
C VAL A 75 11.98 -9.58 -9.60
N PHE A 76 12.45 -8.33 -9.70
CA PHE A 76 13.00 -7.78 -10.95
C PHE A 76 14.29 -8.51 -11.37
N ALA A 77 15.18 -8.80 -10.42
CA ALA A 77 16.38 -9.59 -10.69
C ALA A 77 16.03 -11.00 -11.20
N ALA A 78 15.03 -11.67 -10.59
CA ALA A 78 14.59 -12.99 -11.02
C ALA A 78 13.94 -12.98 -12.43
N ARG A 79 13.36 -11.85 -12.85
CA ARG A 79 12.74 -11.65 -14.18
C ARG A 79 13.71 -11.07 -15.21
N GLY A 80 14.90 -10.62 -14.83
CA GLY A 80 15.82 -9.88 -15.70
C GLY A 80 15.27 -8.51 -16.12
N LEU A 81 14.39 -7.89 -15.33
CA LEU A 81 13.75 -6.62 -15.63
C LEU A 81 14.54 -5.46 -15.04
N ALA A 82 14.89 -4.48 -15.86
CA ALA A 82 15.51 -3.25 -15.39
C ALA A 82 14.45 -2.27 -14.82
N PHE A 83 14.83 -1.46 -13.84
CA PHE A 83 13.91 -0.50 -13.22
C PHE A 83 13.42 0.59 -14.19
N ASP A 84 14.25 0.96 -15.16
CA ASP A 84 13.89 1.96 -16.17
C ASP A 84 12.90 1.44 -17.21
N ASP A 85 12.86 0.12 -17.42
CA ASP A 85 11.93 -0.54 -18.35
C ASP A 85 10.64 -0.99 -17.65
N ALA A 86 10.58 -0.90 -16.31
CA ALA A 86 9.44 -1.36 -15.54
C ALA A 86 8.18 -0.54 -15.83
N THR A 87 7.10 -1.23 -16.13
CA THR A 87 5.76 -0.65 -16.28
C THR A 87 5.08 -0.50 -14.91
N VAL A 88 3.99 0.28 -14.85
CA VAL A 88 3.15 0.36 -13.64
C VAL A 88 2.61 -1.02 -13.23
N ALA A 89 2.25 -1.84 -14.21
CA ALA A 89 1.78 -3.21 -13.96
C ALA A 89 2.88 -4.08 -13.32
N ASP A 90 4.14 -3.95 -13.75
CA ASP A 90 5.26 -4.69 -13.15
C ASP A 90 5.48 -4.30 -11.69
N LEU A 91 5.38 -3.01 -11.36
CA LEU A 91 5.48 -2.52 -9.98
C LEU A 91 4.34 -3.06 -9.12
N ARG A 92 3.11 -2.96 -9.59
CA ARG A 92 1.90 -3.38 -8.87
C ARG A 92 1.79 -4.90 -8.67
N GLN A 93 2.50 -5.71 -9.45
CA GLN A 93 2.60 -7.15 -9.20
C GLN A 93 3.26 -7.47 -7.85
N ILE A 94 4.15 -6.61 -7.35
CA ILE A 94 4.85 -6.89 -6.08
C ILE A 94 3.88 -6.93 -4.90
N PRO A 95 3.12 -5.85 -4.59
CA PRO A 95 2.12 -5.91 -3.54
C PRO A 95 1.03 -6.96 -3.84
N PHE A 96 0.67 -7.20 -5.09
CA PHE A 96 -0.30 -8.22 -5.47
C PHE A 96 0.11 -9.63 -5.04
N TYR A 97 1.38 -10.02 -5.13
CA TYR A 97 1.83 -11.31 -4.61
C TYR A 97 1.61 -11.44 -3.09
N PHE A 98 1.89 -10.38 -2.33
CA PHE A 98 1.63 -10.35 -0.90
C PHE A 98 0.13 -10.32 -0.58
N PHE A 99 -0.67 -9.70 -1.45
CA PHE A 99 -2.11 -9.74 -1.34
C PHE A 99 -2.68 -11.15 -1.55
N VAL A 100 -2.19 -11.90 -2.53
CA VAL A 100 -2.56 -13.31 -2.72
C VAL A 100 -2.19 -14.14 -1.50
N LEU A 101 -1.01 -13.92 -0.92
CA LEU A 101 -0.62 -14.56 0.34
C LEU A 101 -1.56 -14.18 1.50
N LEU A 102 -1.99 -12.93 1.59
CA LEU A 102 -2.95 -12.47 2.58
C LEU A 102 -4.30 -13.18 2.41
N CYS A 103 -4.79 -13.33 1.17
CA CYS A 103 -6.02 -14.07 0.86
C CYS A 103 -5.93 -15.57 1.20
N ALA A 104 -4.73 -16.14 1.29
CA ALA A 104 -4.53 -17.51 1.72
C ALA A 104 -4.71 -17.73 3.24
N VAL A 105 -4.62 -16.67 4.06
CA VAL A 105 -4.72 -16.77 5.53
C VAL A 105 -6.03 -17.44 5.98
N PRO A 106 -7.23 -17.05 5.50
CA PRO A 106 -8.47 -17.71 5.89
C PRO A 106 -8.49 -19.21 5.58
N LEU A 107 -7.83 -19.65 4.51
CA LEU A 107 -7.76 -21.06 4.13
C LEU A 107 -6.99 -21.90 5.18
N CYS A 108 -6.10 -21.24 5.91
CA CYS A 108 -5.30 -21.85 6.97
C CYS A 108 -5.98 -21.87 8.35
N LEU A 109 -7.19 -21.31 8.53
CA LEU A 109 -7.87 -21.30 9.83
C LEU A 109 -8.29 -22.71 10.25
N THR A 110 -8.06 -23.07 11.53
CA THR A 110 -8.58 -24.30 12.14
C THR A 110 -9.95 -24.07 12.77
N GLY A 111 -10.71 -25.14 12.97
CA GLY A 111 -12.04 -25.07 13.59
C GLY A 111 -13.12 -24.42 12.71
N VAL A 112 -12.76 -23.91 11.51
CA VAL A 112 -13.68 -23.30 10.55
C VAL A 112 -13.93 -24.28 9.40
N ALA A 113 -15.19 -24.50 9.03
CA ALA A 113 -15.53 -25.38 7.91
C ALA A 113 -14.95 -24.84 6.58
N TRP A 114 -14.48 -25.75 5.71
CA TRP A 114 -13.84 -25.38 4.44
C TRP A 114 -14.64 -24.38 3.59
N PRO A 115 -15.97 -24.51 3.42
CA PRO A 115 -16.75 -23.52 2.67
C PRO A 115 -16.64 -22.10 3.25
N MET A 116 -16.61 -21.99 4.58
CA MET A 116 -16.48 -20.68 5.24
C MET A 116 -15.10 -20.08 5.07
N ARG A 117 -14.04 -20.90 5.06
CA ARG A 117 -12.67 -20.45 4.79
C ARG A 117 -12.54 -19.89 3.38
N LEU A 118 -13.08 -20.62 2.39
CA LEU A 118 -13.05 -20.17 1.00
C LEU A 118 -13.85 -18.88 0.84
N LEU A 119 -15.02 -18.80 1.47
CA LEU A 119 -15.83 -17.60 1.47
C LEU A 119 -15.11 -16.39 2.09
N ALA A 120 -14.41 -16.59 3.22
CA ALA A 120 -13.59 -15.57 3.84
C ALA A 120 -12.47 -15.08 2.91
N ALA A 121 -11.81 -16.00 2.22
CA ALA A 121 -10.78 -15.66 1.24
C ALA A 121 -11.34 -14.83 0.07
N LEU A 122 -12.54 -15.22 -0.44
CA LEU A 122 -13.21 -14.49 -1.52
C LEU A 122 -13.69 -13.09 -1.07
N LEU A 123 -14.21 -12.97 0.15
CA LEU A 123 -14.58 -11.66 0.70
C LEU A 123 -13.37 -10.75 0.87
N LEU A 124 -12.26 -11.29 1.39
CA LEU A 124 -11.02 -10.55 1.51
C LEU A 124 -10.49 -10.12 0.13
N TRP A 125 -10.52 -11.05 -0.82
CA TRP A 125 -10.17 -10.75 -2.22
C TRP A 125 -11.03 -9.60 -2.76
N ARG A 126 -12.33 -9.65 -2.53
CA ARG A 126 -13.26 -8.62 -3.02
C ARG A 126 -12.98 -7.26 -2.39
N VAL A 127 -12.83 -7.20 -1.07
CA VAL A 127 -12.55 -5.95 -0.35
C VAL A 127 -11.24 -5.33 -0.81
N ALA A 128 -10.16 -6.11 -0.82
CA ALA A 128 -8.84 -5.58 -1.15
C ALA A 128 -8.68 -5.31 -2.65
N ALA A 129 -9.25 -6.15 -3.54
CA ALA A 129 -9.22 -5.92 -4.97
C ALA A 129 -10.06 -4.68 -5.37
N GLY A 130 -11.22 -4.49 -4.70
CA GLY A 130 -12.02 -3.27 -4.87
C GLY A 130 -11.40 -2.05 -4.26
N CYS A 131 -10.60 -2.22 -3.22
CA CYS A 131 -10.00 -1.13 -2.47
C CYS A 131 -8.62 -0.67 -2.99
N TYR A 132 -8.20 -1.12 -4.18
CA TYR A 132 -6.93 -0.66 -4.76
C TYR A 132 -5.66 -1.09 -3.98
N PHE A 133 -5.75 -1.27 -2.65
CA PHE A 133 -4.59 -1.53 -1.79
C PHE A 133 -3.86 -2.84 -2.09
N GLY A 134 -4.57 -3.85 -2.59
CA GLY A 134 -3.95 -5.12 -2.99
C GLY A 134 -2.91 -5.00 -4.08
N GLU A 135 -2.94 -3.91 -4.85
CA GLU A 135 -2.07 -3.67 -6.00
C GLU A 135 -1.30 -2.36 -5.89
N TYR A 136 -1.70 -1.51 -4.95
CA TYR A 136 -1.06 -0.24 -4.75
C TYR A 136 0.40 -0.44 -4.34
N PHE A 137 1.34 0.11 -5.12
CA PHE A 137 2.78 -0.10 -4.92
C PHE A 137 3.30 0.70 -3.74
N ILE A 138 2.80 0.39 -2.56
CA ILE A 138 3.21 0.95 -1.28
C ILE A 138 3.45 -0.16 -0.26
N GLN A 139 3.98 0.20 0.89
CA GLN A 139 4.39 -0.75 1.94
C GLN A 139 3.21 -1.46 2.64
N GLU A 140 1.99 -0.92 2.55
CA GLU A 140 0.85 -1.34 3.36
C GLU A 140 0.45 -2.79 3.14
N THR A 141 0.44 -3.26 1.90
CA THR A 141 0.05 -4.65 1.60
C THR A 141 1.04 -5.67 2.17
N LEU A 142 2.33 -5.37 2.08
CA LEU A 142 3.38 -6.20 2.65
C LEU A 142 3.28 -6.21 4.19
N LEU A 143 3.10 -5.02 4.79
CA LEU A 143 2.91 -4.86 6.22
C LEU A 143 1.72 -5.69 6.70
N VAL A 144 0.55 -5.52 6.06
CA VAL A 144 -0.68 -6.21 6.46
C VAL A 144 -0.54 -7.72 6.27
N ALA A 145 0.02 -8.18 5.16
CA ALA A 145 0.28 -9.61 4.94
C ALA A 145 1.20 -10.17 6.02
N GLY A 146 2.34 -9.51 6.28
CA GLY A 146 3.27 -9.92 7.33
C GLY A 146 2.61 -9.94 8.71
N PHE A 147 1.86 -8.91 9.06
CA PHE A 147 1.21 -8.83 10.36
C PHE A 147 0.12 -9.90 10.54
N VAL A 148 -0.77 -10.08 9.57
CA VAL A 148 -1.89 -11.05 9.67
C VAL A 148 -1.35 -12.48 9.67
N TRP A 149 -0.34 -12.80 8.84
CA TRP A 149 0.37 -14.08 8.93
C TRP A 149 1.04 -14.27 10.30
N GLY A 150 1.68 -13.23 10.83
CA GLY A 150 2.28 -13.26 12.16
C GLY A 150 1.27 -13.61 13.25
N VAL A 151 0.09 -12.98 13.22
CA VAL A 151 -1.02 -13.30 14.14
C VAL A 151 -1.48 -14.74 13.99
N LEU A 152 -1.72 -15.22 12.76
CA LEU A 152 -2.12 -16.61 12.52
C LEU A 152 -1.07 -17.60 13.04
N LEU A 153 0.20 -17.38 12.71
CA LEU A 153 1.29 -18.27 13.09
C LEU A 153 1.54 -18.27 14.60
N TRP A 154 1.36 -17.12 15.26
CA TRP A 154 1.40 -17.03 16.72
C TRP A 154 0.30 -17.90 17.35
N LEU A 155 -0.95 -17.70 16.93
CA LEU A 155 -2.08 -18.49 17.44
C LEU A 155 -1.86 -19.98 17.19
N ARG A 156 -1.36 -20.33 16.02
CA ARG A 156 -1.01 -21.72 15.68
C ARG A 156 0.14 -22.27 16.52
N SER A 157 1.13 -21.46 16.90
CA SER A 157 2.21 -21.90 17.77
C SER A 157 1.74 -22.27 19.17
N ALA A 158 0.55 -21.81 19.55
CA ALA A 158 -0.08 -22.11 20.83
C ALA A 158 -0.91 -23.41 20.83
N ASP A 159 -1.14 -24.03 19.67
CA ASP A 159 -1.83 -25.34 19.58
C ASP A 159 -1.06 -26.40 20.38
N GLU A 160 -1.79 -27.34 20.98
CA GLU A 160 -1.23 -28.44 21.77
C GLU A 160 -0.21 -29.27 20.97
N GLY A 161 0.88 -29.63 21.63
CA GLY A 161 1.94 -30.43 21.03
C GLY A 161 2.91 -29.68 20.10
N ARG A 162 2.67 -28.40 19.79
CA ARG A 162 3.61 -27.66 18.96
C ARG A 162 4.79 -27.11 19.76
N PRO A 163 6.03 -27.32 19.27
CA PRO A 163 7.21 -26.80 19.92
C PRO A 163 7.26 -25.25 19.82
N ALA A 164 7.82 -24.61 20.86
CA ALA A 164 7.85 -23.15 20.99
C ALA A 164 8.54 -22.42 19.81
N TRP A 165 9.47 -23.09 19.12
CA TRP A 165 10.18 -22.48 17.97
C TRP A 165 9.26 -22.14 16.79
N TRP A 166 8.06 -22.75 16.72
CA TRP A 166 7.04 -22.34 15.74
C TRP A 166 6.67 -20.87 15.84
N ALA A 167 6.75 -20.28 17.04
CA ALA A 167 6.56 -18.84 17.22
C ALA A 167 7.63 -18.00 16.51
N GLY A 168 8.78 -18.58 16.17
CA GLY A 168 9.80 -17.93 15.35
C GLY A 168 9.29 -17.54 13.97
N PHE A 169 8.45 -18.37 13.33
CA PHE A 169 7.82 -18.01 12.06
C PHE A 169 6.84 -16.84 12.19
N ALA A 170 6.09 -16.79 13.31
CA ALA A 170 5.28 -15.63 13.60
C ALA A 170 6.15 -14.38 13.73
N GLY A 171 7.28 -14.51 14.44
CA GLY A 171 8.27 -13.44 14.56
C GLY A 171 8.82 -13.00 13.21
N MET A 172 9.20 -13.93 12.33
CA MET A 172 9.68 -13.58 10.98
C MET A 172 8.65 -12.77 10.19
N ALA A 173 7.39 -13.14 10.24
CA ALA A 173 6.30 -12.42 9.61
C ALA A 173 6.09 -11.02 10.23
N PHE A 174 6.17 -10.90 11.55
CA PHE A 174 6.16 -9.59 12.23
C PHE A 174 7.40 -8.76 11.89
N GLY A 175 8.58 -9.37 11.74
CA GLY A 175 9.82 -8.71 11.30
C GLY A 175 9.68 -8.09 9.91
N LEU A 176 9.01 -8.78 8.98
CA LEU A 176 8.64 -8.22 7.68
C LEU A 176 7.75 -6.97 7.85
N ALA A 177 6.72 -7.05 8.68
CA ALA A 177 5.84 -5.90 8.93
C ALA A 177 6.60 -4.71 9.54
N LEU A 178 7.52 -4.96 10.48
CA LEU A 178 8.40 -3.93 11.08
C LEU A 178 9.35 -3.31 10.06
N ALA A 179 9.83 -4.10 9.09
CA ALA A 179 10.68 -3.62 8.02
C ALA A 179 9.91 -2.88 6.91
N CYS A 180 8.58 -2.96 6.89
CA CYS A 180 7.75 -2.13 6.03
C CYS A 180 7.53 -0.74 6.64
N LYS A 181 7.09 -0.69 7.89
CA LYS A 181 6.69 0.57 8.52
C LYS A 181 6.75 0.46 10.05
N VAL A 182 7.32 1.45 10.69
CA VAL A 182 7.51 1.48 12.15
C VAL A 182 6.18 1.45 12.91
N THR A 183 5.08 1.95 12.31
CA THR A 183 3.74 1.87 12.92
C THR A 183 3.32 0.44 13.28
N SER A 184 3.89 -0.58 12.63
CA SER A 184 3.67 -1.98 12.98
C SER A 184 4.15 -2.34 14.39
N ALA A 185 5.07 -1.57 14.97
CA ALA A 185 5.44 -1.73 16.39
C ALA A 185 4.27 -1.39 17.33
N ALA A 186 3.49 -0.34 17.02
CA ALA A 186 2.28 -0.03 17.76
C ALA A 186 1.23 -1.14 17.62
N TYR A 187 1.08 -1.70 16.41
CA TYR A 187 0.17 -2.83 16.18
C TYR A 187 0.59 -4.08 16.94
N LEU A 188 1.90 -4.35 17.03
CA LEU A 188 2.43 -5.46 17.84
C LEU A 188 2.15 -5.24 19.32
N GLY A 189 2.31 -4.00 19.82
CA GLY A 189 1.94 -3.64 21.18
C GLY A 189 0.46 -3.87 21.45
N LEU A 190 -0.43 -3.46 20.55
CA LEU A 190 -1.87 -3.70 20.64
C LEU A 190 -2.20 -5.20 20.60
N PHE A 191 -1.54 -5.98 19.74
CA PHE A 191 -1.71 -7.43 19.70
C PHE A 191 -1.21 -8.10 20.99
N ALA A 192 -0.07 -7.69 21.54
CA ALA A 192 0.43 -8.19 22.81
C ALA A 192 -0.54 -7.89 23.96
N LEU A 193 -1.11 -6.68 24.02
CA LEU A 193 -2.15 -6.32 24.99
C LEU A 193 -3.41 -7.16 24.80
N ALA A 194 -3.82 -7.41 23.55
CA ALA A 194 -4.97 -8.29 23.25
C ALA A 194 -4.70 -9.72 23.73
N LEU A 195 -3.49 -10.25 23.56
CA LEU A 195 -3.11 -11.58 24.08
C LEU A 195 -3.11 -11.62 25.61
N VAL A 196 -2.56 -10.60 26.27
CA VAL A 196 -2.62 -10.51 27.75
C VAL A 196 -4.06 -10.55 28.24
N TRP A 197 -4.98 -9.91 27.52
CA TRP A 197 -6.38 -9.83 27.91
C TRP A 197 -7.19 -11.09 27.56
N CYS A 198 -6.92 -11.70 26.41
CA CYS A 198 -7.75 -12.79 25.87
C CYS A 198 -7.12 -14.18 26.03
N ALA A 199 -5.79 -14.28 26.06
CA ALA A 199 -5.06 -15.54 25.88
C ALA A 199 -3.69 -15.52 26.56
N ARG A 200 -3.63 -15.07 27.82
CA ARG A 200 -2.39 -14.89 28.59
C ARG A 200 -1.52 -16.14 28.66
N ASP A 201 -2.15 -17.31 28.69
CA ASP A 201 -1.50 -18.63 28.71
C ASP A 201 -0.65 -18.91 27.45
N THR A 202 -0.96 -18.23 26.34
CA THR A 202 -0.16 -18.33 25.10
C THR A 202 1.16 -17.57 25.18
N LEU A 203 1.28 -16.60 26.09
CA LEU A 203 2.46 -15.73 26.29
C LEU A 203 3.52 -16.42 27.17
N THR A 204 4.07 -17.55 26.70
CA THR A 204 5.19 -18.16 27.41
C THR A 204 6.51 -17.51 27.00
N TRP A 205 7.47 -17.41 27.95
CA TRP A 205 8.77 -16.80 27.68
C TRP A 205 9.49 -17.42 26.48
N ARG A 206 9.39 -18.75 26.29
CA ARG A 206 10.02 -19.46 25.17
C ARG A 206 9.42 -19.05 23.84
N ARG A 207 8.09 -18.99 23.72
CA ARG A 207 7.42 -18.54 22.49
C ARG A 207 7.76 -17.08 22.18
N THR A 208 7.71 -16.23 23.21
CA THR A 208 8.03 -14.80 23.06
C THR A 208 9.48 -14.61 22.62
N ALA A 209 10.43 -15.36 23.20
CA ALA A 209 11.83 -15.29 22.79
C ALA A 209 12.05 -15.73 21.34
N TRP A 210 11.43 -16.83 20.91
CA TRP A 210 11.51 -17.26 19.51
C TRP A 210 10.88 -16.26 18.55
N ALA A 211 9.72 -15.69 18.90
CA ALA A 211 9.08 -14.66 18.08
C ALA A 211 9.95 -13.39 18.02
N ALA A 212 10.51 -12.94 19.15
CA ALA A 212 11.43 -11.83 19.17
C ALA A 212 12.68 -12.09 18.30
N ALA A 213 13.27 -13.27 18.41
CA ALA A 213 14.41 -13.65 17.58
C ALA A 213 14.09 -13.64 16.08
N GLY A 214 12.93 -14.19 15.69
CA GLY A 214 12.45 -14.16 14.30
C GLY A 214 12.19 -12.73 13.80
N ALA A 215 11.53 -11.90 14.63
CA ALA A 215 11.21 -10.52 14.27
C ALA A 215 12.47 -9.66 14.12
N LEU A 216 13.39 -9.77 15.06
CA LEU A 216 14.68 -9.06 15.01
C LEU A 216 15.52 -9.58 13.83
N GLY A 217 15.59 -10.90 13.63
CA GLY A 217 16.38 -11.48 12.54
C GLY A 217 15.95 -10.96 11.17
N VAL A 218 14.66 -11.02 10.85
CA VAL A 218 14.13 -10.51 9.57
C VAL A 218 14.15 -8.99 9.53
N GLY A 219 13.74 -8.31 10.62
CA GLY A 219 13.73 -6.84 10.68
C GLY A 219 15.13 -6.26 10.47
N VAL A 220 16.15 -6.78 11.17
CA VAL A 220 17.54 -6.33 11.03
C VAL A 220 18.06 -6.66 9.62
N ALA A 221 17.84 -7.89 9.14
CA ALA A 221 18.32 -8.27 7.80
C ALA A 221 17.77 -7.34 6.71
N LEU A 222 16.47 -7.01 6.76
CA LEU A 222 15.87 -6.12 5.78
C LEU A 222 16.33 -4.66 5.97
N GLN A 223 16.34 -4.14 7.20
CA GLN A 223 16.77 -2.76 7.48
C GLN A 223 18.24 -2.50 7.11
N THR A 224 19.07 -3.53 7.21
CA THR A 224 20.49 -3.45 6.81
C THR A 224 20.73 -3.90 5.37
N SER A 225 19.70 -3.95 4.52
CA SER A 225 19.81 -4.41 3.13
C SER A 225 20.56 -5.76 3.03
N LEU A 226 20.11 -6.75 3.80
CA LEU A 226 20.75 -8.08 3.95
C LEU A 226 22.19 -8.01 4.47
N PHE A 227 22.39 -7.20 5.51
CA PHE A 227 23.68 -7.00 6.22
C PHE A 227 24.75 -6.23 5.41
N THR A 228 24.38 -5.57 4.31
CA THR A 228 25.30 -4.75 3.49
C THR A 228 25.35 -3.29 3.91
N ASP A 229 24.34 -2.78 4.65
CA ASP A 229 24.23 -1.39 5.11
C ASP A 229 24.05 -1.33 6.63
N GLY A 230 25.16 -1.16 7.37
CA GLY A 230 25.14 -1.03 8.83
C GLY A 230 24.39 0.23 9.33
N GLN A 231 24.30 1.30 8.53
CA GLN A 231 23.59 2.52 8.88
C GLN A 231 22.05 2.32 8.85
N GLY A 232 21.58 1.25 8.26
CA GLY A 232 20.15 0.91 8.23
C GLY A 232 19.51 0.80 9.62
N LEU A 233 20.26 0.38 10.64
CA LEU A 233 19.75 0.34 12.03
C LEU A 233 19.57 1.76 12.61
N VAL A 234 20.45 2.68 12.30
CA VAL A 234 20.35 4.09 12.71
C VAL A 234 19.14 4.73 12.00
N ALA A 235 19.01 4.50 10.70
CA ALA A 235 17.87 4.95 9.92
C ALA A 235 16.55 4.40 10.46
N TRP A 236 16.53 3.13 10.88
CA TRP A 236 15.36 2.52 11.53
C TRP A 236 15.00 3.25 12.84
N GLY A 237 15.98 3.59 13.66
CA GLY A 237 15.80 4.42 14.85
C GLY A 237 15.19 5.79 14.51
N HIS A 238 15.67 6.45 13.46
CA HIS A 238 15.12 7.73 12.99
C HIS A 238 13.66 7.62 12.52
N GLN A 239 13.27 6.52 11.90
CA GLN A 239 11.87 6.26 11.52
C GLN A 239 10.95 6.24 12.76
N PHE A 240 11.40 5.66 13.88
CA PHE A 240 10.64 5.69 15.14
C PHE A 240 10.44 7.12 15.66
N VAL A 241 11.53 7.90 15.71
CA VAL A 241 11.48 9.29 16.17
C VAL A 241 10.53 10.12 15.30
N ARG A 242 10.65 10.01 13.99
CA ARG A 242 9.80 10.74 13.06
C ARG A 242 8.33 10.31 13.12
N SER A 243 8.06 9.01 13.19
CA SER A 243 6.69 8.50 13.36
C SER A 243 6.05 9.00 14.66
N PHE A 244 6.82 9.13 15.71
CA PHE A 244 6.36 9.72 16.96
C PHE A 244 6.05 11.21 16.82
N ALA A 245 6.89 11.97 16.10
CA ALA A 245 6.65 13.38 15.81
C ALA A 245 5.34 13.60 15.02
N VAL A 246 5.07 12.75 14.01
CA VAL A 246 3.79 12.78 13.28
C VAL A 246 2.62 12.46 14.19
N ALA A 247 2.75 11.43 15.03
CA ALA A 247 1.71 11.00 15.94
C ALA A 247 1.37 12.09 16.99
N SER A 248 2.36 12.90 17.39
CA SER A 248 2.18 14.02 18.34
C SER A 248 1.66 15.31 17.70
N GLY A 249 1.40 15.33 16.38
CA GLY A 249 0.93 16.52 15.67
C GLY A 249 2.02 17.56 15.35
N ASN A 250 3.30 17.21 15.57
CA ASN A 250 4.45 18.09 15.28
C ASN A 250 4.94 17.98 13.82
N ALA A 251 4.20 17.29 12.96
CA ALA A 251 4.46 17.20 11.53
C ALA A 251 3.16 17.40 10.75
N ASP A 252 3.25 17.45 9.42
CA ASP A 252 2.12 17.67 8.53
C ASP A 252 0.92 16.78 8.88
N THR A 253 -0.21 17.43 9.15
CA THR A 253 -1.47 16.74 9.42
C THR A 253 -2.25 16.63 8.12
N LEU A 254 -2.68 15.41 7.77
CA LEU A 254 -3.62 15.23 6.66
C LEU A 254 -5.06 15.18 7.19
N PRO A 255 -5.98 15.93 6.58
CA PRO A 255 -7.39 15.89 6.96
C PRO A 255 -7.97 14.49 6.76
N LEU A 256 -9.13 14.25 7.37
CA LEU A 256 -9.85 13.00 7.20
C LEU A 256 -10.29 12.84 5.75
N THR A 257 -9.63 11.96 5.02
CA THR A 257 -10.03 11.58 3.65
C THR A 257 -10.98 10.38 3.71
N ASN A 258 -11.99 10.37 2.83
CA ASN A 258 -13.00 9.31 2.74
C ASN A 258 -13.74 9.01 4.06
N PRO A 259 -14.44 9.99 4.67
CA PRO A 259 -15.10 9.79 5.97
C PRO A 259 -16.11 8.63 5.95
N GLY A 260 -16.79 8.39 4.81
CA GLY A 260 -17.69 7.25 4.63
C GLY A 260 -17.02 5.90 4.85
N TYR A 261 -15.77 5.74 4.38
CA TYR A 261 -14.99 4.51 4.60
C TYR A 261 -14.65 4.30 6.08
N TRP A 262 -14.24 5.36 6.79
CA TRP A 262 -13.97 5.29 8.23
C TRP A 262 -15.20 4.91 9.03
N VAL A 263 -16.35 5.49 8.69
CA VAL A 263 -17.64 5.13 9.32
C VAL A 263 -18.00 3.68 9.04
N ALA A 264 -17.87 3.21 7.80
CA ALA A 264 -18.17 1.83 7.43
C ALA A 264 -17.31 0.83 8.21
N VAL A 265 -16.00 1.08 8.34
CA VAL A 265 -15.09 0.24 9.14
C VAL A 265 -15.47 0.28 10.62
N GLY A 266 -15.74 1.45 11.18
CA GLY A 266 -16.18 1.59 12.58
C GLY A 266 -17.47 0.83 12.87
N VAL A 267 -18.48 0.94 12.03
CA VAL A 267 -19.75 0.21 12.15
C VAL A 267 -19.52 -1.30 12.05
N TRP A 268 -18.71 -1.74 11.08
CA TRP A 268 -18.37 -3.16 10.93
C TRP A 268 -17.72 -3.72 12.21
N LEU A 269 -16.70 -3.06 12.74
CA LEU A 269 -16.02 -3.49 13.96
C LEU A 269 -16.95 -3.47 15.17
N ALA A 270 -17.81 -2.45 15.29
CA ALA A 270 -18.82 -2.38 16.35
C ALA A 270 -19.80 -3.56 16.29
N LEU A 271 -20.28 -3.93 15.10
CA LEU A 271 -21.15 -5.10 14.91
C LEU A 271 -20.47 -6.40 15.33
N LEU A 272 -19.18 -6.58 15.02
CA LEU A 272 -18.41 -7.74 15.44
C LEU A 272 -18.23 -7.79 16.97
N VAL A 273 -17.97 -6.65 17.60
CA VAL A 273 -17.88 -6.55 19.08
C VAL A 273 -19.22 -6.92 19.72
N VAL A 274 -20.34 -6.38 19.22
CA VAL A 274 -21.68 -6.73 19.69
C VAL A 274 -21.96 -8.23 19.51
N ALA A 275 -21.68 -8.79 18.35
CA ALA A 275 -21.84 -10.22 18.09
C ALA A 275 -21.04 -11.08 19.08
N ARG A 276 -19.80 -10.64 19.40
CA ARG A 276 -18.95 -11.31 20.39
C ARG A 276 -19.53 -11.20 21.81
N LEU A 277 -20.02 -10.03 22.21
CA LEU A 277 -20.60 -9.82 23.53
C LEU A 277 -21.88 -10.65 23.75
N LEU A 278 -22.74 -10.73 22.73
CA LEU A 278 -23.97 -11.52 22.78
C LEU A 278 -23.71 -13.03 22.93
N ARG A 279 -22.54 -13.50 22.50
CA ARG A 279 -22.13 -14.89 22.62
C ARG A 279 -21.91 -15.38 24.06
N ARG A 280 -21.69 -14.48 25.03
CA ARG A 280 -21.53 -14.74 26.49
C ARG A 280 -20.53 -15.86 26.88
N GLY A 281 -19.62 -16.27 25.96
CA GLY A 281 -18.59 -17.27 26.27
C GLY A 281 -17.34 -16.65 26.94
N PRO A 282 -16.49 -17.49 27.55
CA PRO A 282 -15.20 -17.02 28.08
C PRO A 282 -14.34 -16.44 26.92
N ARG A 283 -13.43 -15.55 27.27
CA ARG A 283 -12.45 -15.02 26.31
C ARG A 283 -11.54 -16.16 25.87
N SER A 284 -11.11 -16.09 24.61
CA SER A 284 -10.22 -17.08 24.01
C SER A 284 -9.18 -16.41 23.12
N SER A 285 -8.18 -17.15 22.70
CA SER A 285 -7.16 -16.67 21.76
C SER A 285 -7.77 -16.21 20.42
N ALA A 286 -8.93 -16.74 20.03
CA ALA A 286 -9.67 -16.30 18.85
C ALA A 286 -10.25 -14.87 18.97
N ASP A 287 -10.33 -14.30 20.17
CA ASP A 287 -10.77 -12.92 20.40
C ASP A 287 -9.64 -11.90 20.17
N ALA A 288 -8.39 -12.30 20.31
CA ALA A 288 -7.24 -11.39 20.23
C ALA A 288 -7.15 -10.64 18.88
N PRO A 289 -7.38 -11.25 17.72
CA PRO A 289 -7.39 -10.52 16.44
C PRO A 289 -8.47 -9.43 16.37
N LEU A 290 -9.67 -9.69 16.89
CA LEU A 290 -10.75 -8.68 16.92
C LEU A 290 -10.38 -7.52 17.84
N VAL A 291 -9.87 -7.81 19.04
CA VAL A 291 -9.42 -6.77 19.98
C VAL A 291 -8.29 -5.94 19.36
N THR A 292 -7.37 -6.59 18.66
CA THR A 292 -6.30 -5.90 17.93
C THR A 292 -6.84 -5.02 16.82
N ALA A 293 -7.79 -5.50 16.01
CA ALA A 293 -8.40 -4.73 14.93
C ALA A 293 -9.11 -3.47 15.46
N VAL A 294 -9.87 -3.61 16.55
CA VAL A 294 -10.52 -2.47 17.23
C VAL A 294 -9.47 -1.51 17.79
N GLY A 295 -8.43 -2.03 18.45
CA GLY A 295 -7.32 -1.22 18.96
C GLY A 295 -6.61 -0.44 17.87
N CYS A 296 -6.31 -1.07 16.73
CA CYS A 296 -5.70 -0.39 15.57
C CYS A 296 -6.61 0.70 14.99
N PHE A 297 -7.92 0.42 14.88
CA PHE A 297 -8.88 1.42 14.42
C PHE A 297 -8.92 2.65 15.35
N LEU A 298 -9.05 2.42 16.66
CA LEU A 298 -9.07 3.50 17.64
C LEU A 298 -7.74 4.27 17.69
N PHE A 299 -6.62 3.56 17.57
CA PHE A 299 -5.29 4.18 17.47
C PHE A 299 -5.23 5.15 16.28
N HIS A 300 -5.64 4.73 15.09
CA HIS A 300 -5.66 5.60 13.92
C HIS A 300 -6.69 6.73 14.03
N LEU A 301 -7.83 6.49 14.67
CA LEU A 301 -8.83 7.53 14.91
C LEU A 301 -8.28 8.64 15.84
N ALA A 302 -7.40 8.28 16.76
CA ALA A 302 -6.76 9.23 17.67
C ALA A 302 -5.62 10.04 17.03
N LEU A 303 -5.01 9.55 15.94
CA LEU A 303 -3.92 10.25 15.28
C LEU A 303 -4.41 11.43 14.43
N PRO A 304 -3.61 12.50 14.27
CA PRO A 304 -3.93 13.63 13.39
C PRO A 304 -3.85 13.29 11.89
N TYR A 305 -3.10 12.27 11.54
CA TYR A 305 -2.94 11.76 10.16
C TYR A 305 -3.98 10.69 9.85
N LYS A 306 -4.85 10.89 8.85
CA LYS A 306 -6.02 10.04 8.58
C LYS A 306 -6.18 9.71 7.09
N THR A 307 -5.43 8.73 6.63
CA THR A 307 -5.53 8.22 5.25
C THR A 307 -6.22 6.86 5.20
N PRO A 308 -6.93 6.51 4.10
CA PRO A 308 -7.71 5.28 4.01
C PRO A 308 -6.90 4.00 4.18
N TRP A 309 -5.64 3.97 3.70
CA TRP A 309 -4.78 2.77 3.78
C TRP A 309 -4.40 2.38 5.21
N LEU A 310 -4.50 3.30 6.20
CA LEU A 310 -4.31 2.98 7.60
C LEU A 310 -5.36 2.00 8.14
N LEU A 311 -6.54 1.98 7.51
CA LEU A 311 -7.63 1.06 7.87
C LEU A 311 -7.48 -0.32 7.23
N PHE A 312 -6.51 -0.53 6.35
CA PHE A 312 -6.34 -1.81 5.66
C PHE A 312 -6.03 -2.94 6.65
N LEU A 313 -5.18 -2.70 7.66
CA LEU A 313 -4.90 -3.71 8.68
C LEU A 313 -6.12 -4.10 9.53
N PRO A 314 -6.85 -3.17 10.19
CA PRO A 314 -8.04 -3.56 10.96
C PRO A 314 -9.11 -4.25 10.12
N VAL A 315 -9.28 -3.85 8.87
CA VAL A 315 -10.20 -4.51 7.93
C VAL A 315 -9.75 -5.95 7.65
N CYS A 316 -8.50 -6.16 7.25
CA CYS A 316 -7.98 -7.48 6.94
C CYS A 316 -7.98 -8.41 8.16
N LEU A 317 -7.57 -7.93 9.34
CA LEU A 317 -7.65 -8.72 10.57
C LEU A 317 -9.08 -9.15 10.88
N SER A 318 -10.04 -8.23 10.80
CA SER A 318 -11.43 -8.53 11.10
C SER A 318 -12.05 -9.51 10.09
N LEU A 319 -11.76 -9.35 8.80
CA LEU A 319 -12.28 -10.23 7.75
C LEU A 319 -11.59 -11.60 7.72
N THR A 320 -10.31 -11.70 8.07
CA THR A 320 -9.61 -12.99 8.07
C THR A 320 -9.85 -13.81 9.33
N MET A 321 -9.91 -13.16 10.50
CA MET A 321 -9.85 -13.82 11.80
C MET A 321 -11.19 -13.88 12.56
N VAL A 322 -12.26 -13.26 12.05
CA VAL A 322 -13.57 -13.28 12.70
C VAL A 322 -14.28 -14.64 12.57
N TRP A 323 -13.92 -15.45 11.58
CA TRP A 323 -14.64 -16.68 11.24
C TRP A 323 -14.62 -17.74 12.33
N PRO A 324 -13.56 -17.95 13.12
CA PRO A 324 -13.63 -18.83 14.28
C PRO A 324 -14.68 -18.39 15.29
N LEU A 325 -14.86 -17.08 15.49
CA LEU A 325 -15.88 -16.54 16.38
C LEU A 325 -17.30 -16.81 15.87
N LEU A 326 -17.51 -16.78 14.56
CA LEU A 326 -18.80 -17.05 13.93
C LEU A 326 -19.06 -18.55 13.79
N ALA A 327 -18.02 -19.37 13.60
CA ALA A 327 -18.14 -20.81 13.35
C ALA A 327 -18.81 -21.57 14.50
N GLU A 328 -18.61 -21.14 15.75
CA GLU A 328 -19.19 -21.75 16.95
C GLU A 328 -20.60 -21.24 17.27
N GLY A 329 -21.10 -20.24 16.53
CA GLY A 329 -22.43 -19.66 16.71
C GLY A 329 -23.56 -20.47 16.03
N ALA A 330 -24.79 -20.09 16.32
CA ALA A 330 -25.96 -20.60 15.63
C ALA A 330 -25.91 -20.27 14.12
N TRP A 331 -26.64 -21.02 13.29
CA TRP A 331 -26.61 -20.80 11.84
C TRP A 331 -26.98 -19.37 11.41
N TRP A 332 -27.94 -18.75 12.14
CA TRP A 332 -28.32 -17.34 11.86
C TRP A 332 -27.23 -16.34 12.18
N SER A 333 -26.39 -16.58 13.21
CA SER A 333 -25.23 -15.68 13.49
C SER A 333 -24.15 -15.78 12.40
N ARG A 334 -23.98 -16.96 11.80
CA ARG A 334 -23.11 -17.16 10.63
C ARG A 334 -23.66 -16.44 9.41
N ALA A 335 -24.97 -16.56 9.16
CA ALA A 335 -25.64 -15.88 8.06
C ALA A 335 -25.59 -14.35 8.21
N ALA A 336 -25.83 -13.83 9.43
CA ALA A 336 -25.73 -12.40 9.72
C ALA A 336 -24.30 -11.87 9.58
N GLY A 337 -23.31 -12.61 10.10
CA GLY A 337 -21.89 -12.26 9.94
C GLY A 337 -21.48 -12.23 8.47
N PHE A 338 -21.95 -13.19 7.67
CA PHE A 338 -21.71 -13.22 6.24
C PHE A 338 -22.36 -12.04 5.51
N ALA A 339 -23.64 -11.79 5.77
CA ALA A 339 -24.36 -10.68 5.17
C ALA A 339 -23.71 -9.33 5.54
N GLY A 340 -23.31 -9.18 6.80
CA GLY A 340 -22.57 -7.99 7.28
C GLY A 340 -21.22 -7.82 6.59
N ALA A 341 -20.43 -8.87 6.46
CA ALA A 341 -19.15 -8.84 5.77
C ALA A 341 -19.30 -8.52 4.27
N THR A 342 -20.35 -9.06 3.62
CA THR A 342 -20.65 -8.77 2.22
C THR A 342 -21.09 -7.32 2.05
N ALA A 343 -22.01 -6.83 2.89
CA ALA A 343 -22.46 -5.45 2.87
C ALA A 343 -21.29 -4.47 3.12
N PHE A 344 -20.45 -4.77 4.11
CA PHE A 344 -19.23 -3.99 4.38
C PHE A 344 -18.30 -3.98 3.17
N SER A 345 -18.09 -5.14 2.52
CA SER A 345 -17.26 -5.24 1.31
C SER A 345 -17.78 -4.33 0.19
N LEU A 346 -19.08 -4.34 -0.07
CA LEU A 346 -19.70 -3.50 -1.11
C LEU A 346 -19.60 -2.01 -0.80
N VAL A 347 -19.89 -1.63 0.44
CA VAL A 347 -19.83 -0.21 0.86
C VAL A 347 -18.40 0.31 0.86
N SER A 348 -17.42 -0.49 1.30
CA SER A 348 -16.02 -0.07 1.32
C SER A 348 -15.45 0.13 -0.08
N VAL A 349 -15.84 -0.71 -1.04
CA VAL A 349 -15.44 -0.57 -2.45
C VAL A 349 -15.99 0.74 -3.04
N ALA A 350 -17.28 0.99 -2.91
CA ALA A 350 -17.91 2.19 -3.47
C ALA A 350 -17.30 3.50 -2.94
N ASN A 351 -16.92 3.54 -1.65
CA ASN A 351 -16.31 4.74 -1.05
C ASN A 351 -14.85 4.98 -1.40
N LEU A 352 -14.15 3.98 -1.98
CA LEU A 352 -12.73 4.11 -2.34
C LEU A 352 -12.50 4.28 -3.85
N GLU A 353 -13.41 3.82 -4.70
CA GLU A 353 -13.35 4.00 -6.15
C GLU A 353 -13.34 5.48 -6.56
N GLU A 354 -14.01 6.34 -5.80
CA GLU A 354 -14.05 7.79 -6.03
C GLU A 354 -12.67 8.45 -5.90
N HIS A 355 -11.75 7.87 -5.13
CA HIS A 355 -10.40 8.42 -4.90
C HIS A 355 -9.42 8.12 -6.03
N THR A 356 -9.66 7.09 -6.83
CA THR A 356 -8.77 6.66 -7.91
C THR A 356 -9.09 7.31 -9.25
N ALA A 357 -10.29 7.91 -9.39
CA ALA A 357 -10.75 8.50 -10.64
C ALA A 357 -10.14 9.88 -10.96
N THR A 358 -9.48 10.52 -10.00
CA THR A 358 -9.08 11.94 -10.07
C THR A 358 -7.66 12.20 -10.53
N GLU A 359 -6.83 11.15 -10.78
CA GLU A 359 -5.47 11.34 -11.24
C GLU A 359 -5.41 11.64 -12.74
N ALA A 360 -4.83 12.79 -13.07
CA ALA A 360 -4.92 13.42 -14.38
C ALA A 360 -4.04 12.82 -15.48
N HIS A 361 -4.28 13.26 -16.69
CA HIS A 361 -3.73 12.86 -18.00
C HIS A 361 -2.21 13.04 -18.16
N ILE A 362 -1.39 12.42 -17.30
CA ILE A 362 0.08 12.49 -17.34
C ILE A 362 0.69 11.42 -18.27
N GLU A 363 -0.08 10.44 -18.68
CA GLU A 363 0.38 9.24 -19.39
C GLU A 363 1.10 9.55 -20.70
N ASN A 364 0.60 10.57 -21.42
CA ASN A 364 1.17 11.01 -22.70
C ASN A 364 2.33 11.99 -22.55
N LEU A 365 2.68 12.39 -21.32
CA LEU A 365 3.75 13.36 -21.08
C LEU A 365 5.11 12.91 -21.64
N PRO A 366 5.55 11.64 -21.46
CA PRO A 366 6.81 11.17 -22.04
C PRO A 366 6.85 11.31 -23.58
N GLU A 367 5.74 11.03 -24.24
CA GLU A 367 5.62 11.12 -25.70
C GLU A 367 5.69 12.57 -26.21
N VAL A 368 4.99 13.47 -25.49
CA VAL A 368 5.01 14.92 -25.80
C VAL A 368 6.42 15.48 -25.64
N VAL A 369 7.08 15.16 -24.51
CA VAL A 369 8.44 15.62 -24.24
C VAL A 369 9.44 15.01 -25.24
N SER A 370 9.25 13.74 -25.62
CA SER A 370 10.09 13.07 -26.63
C SER A 370 9.97 13.71 -28.01
N ALA A 371 8.74 13.99 -28.46
CA ALA A 371 8.49 14.65 -29.74
C ALA A 371 9.09 16.06 -29.74
N TYR A 372 8.92 16.83 -28.66
CA TYR A 372 9.50 18.14 -28.52
C TYR A 372 11.04 18.08 -28.48
N ARG A 373 11.63 17.10 -27.76
CA ARG A 373 13.07 16.86 -27.72
C ARG A 373 13.65 16.68 -29.11
N ALA A 374 13.00 15.88 -29.97
CA ALA A 374 13.49 15.64 -31.33
C ALA A 374 13.55 16.93 -32.15
N ASP A 375 12.49 17.74 -32.13
CA ASP A 375 12.43 19.02 -32.84
C ASP A 375 13.42 20.05 -32.25
N TRP A 376 13.54 20.10 -30.92
CA TRP A 376 14.46 21.01 -30.23
C TRP A 376 15.94 20.68 -30.50
N GLN A 377 16.33 19.39 -30.45
CA GLN A 377 17.69 18.94 -30.72
C GLN A 377 18.09 19.17 -32.19
N ALA A 378 17.13 19.02 -33.13
CA ALA A 378 17.38 19.36 -34.53
C ALA A 378 17.69 20.85 -34.73
N ALA A 379 17.03 21.74 -33.96
CA ALA A 379 17.25 23.18 -34.01
C ALA A 379 18.50 23.62 -33.20
N HIS A 380 18.91 22.85 -32.18
CA HIS A 380 20.00 23.17 -31.26
C HIS A 380 20.93 21.97 -31.03
N PRO A 381 21.64 21.48 -32.06
CA PRO A 381 22.47 20.27 -31.98
C PRO A 381 23.58 20.34 -30.93
N GLU A 382 24.07 21.58 -30.65
CA GLU A 382 25.14 21.82 -29.69
C GLU A 382 24.69 21.88 -28.24
N ARG A 383 23.39 21.89 -27.99
CA ARG A 383 22.85 22.07 -26.64
C ARG A 383 22.34 20.78 -26.04
N LEU A 384 22.62 20.62 -24.76
CA LEU A 384 22.08 19.50 -23.99
C LEU A 384 20.58 19.71 -23.75
N PHE A 385 19.76 18.70 -24.12
CA PHE A 385 18.35 18.70 -23.75
C PHE A 385 18.19 18.19 -22.31
N TYR A 386 17.56 18.98 -21.48
CA TYR A 386 17.21 18.60 -20.11
C TYR A 386 15.85 19.18 -19.71
N VAL A 387 15.26 18.58 -18.69
CA VAL A 387 13.98 18.99 -18.11
C VAL A 387 14.28 19.58 -16.73
N ALA A 388 13.78 20.77 -16.43
CA ALA A 388 13.86 21.38 -15.11
C ALA A 388 12.50 21.28 -14.41
N ILE A 389 12.47 20.88 -13.15
CA ILE A 389 11.28 20.83 -12.34
C ILE A 389 11.48 21.75 -11.14
N ASP A 390 10.72 22.86 -11.12
CA ASP A 390 10.76 23.85 -10.05
C ASP A 390 9.66 23.57 -9.01
N GLY A 391 10.04 23.55 -7.73
CA GLY A 391 9.14 23.35 -6.60
C GLY A 391 9.22 21.97 -5.97
N GLY A 392 8.59 21.80 -4.82
CA GLY A 392 8.71 20.62 -3.96
C GLY A 392 7.71 19.49 -4.18
N HIS A 393 6.58 19.77 -4.86
CA HIS A 393 5.49 18.79 -5.02
C HIS A 393 5.43 18.20 -6.43
N TYR A 394 6.54 17.65 -6.92
CA TYR A 394 6.71 17.21 -8.30
C TYR A 394 6.35 15.74 -8.58
N TRP A 395 6.02 14.96 -7.57
CA TRP A 395 5.61 13.57 -7.78
C TRP A 395 4.24 13.50 -8.48
N PRO A 396 4.06 12.60 -9.48
CA PRO A 396 4.91 11.48 -9.91
C PRO A 396 5.82 11.74 -11.13
N LEU A 397 6.14 13.01 -11.47
CA LEU A 397 6.95 13.36 -12.65
C LEU A 397 8.24 12.55 -12.83
N PRO A 398 9.03 12.22 -11.77
CA PRO A 398 10.27 11.46 -11.91
C PRO A 398 10.09 10.12 -12.61
N TYR A 399 8.98 9.43 -12.39
CA TYR A 399 8.70 8.17 -13.05
C TYR A 399 8.41 8.38 -14.55
N TYR A 400 7.55 9.33 -14.90
CA TYR A 400 7.16 9.58 -16.28
C TYR A 400 8.30 10.19 -17.11
N LEU A 401 9.16 10.96 -16.48
CA LEU A 401 10.30 11.62 -17.13
C LEU A 401 11.62 10.84 -17.01
N ARG A 402 11.60 9.58 -16.55
CA ARG A 402 12.79 8.77 -16.29
C ARG A 402 13.72 8.53 -17.50
N ALA A 403 13.18 8.69 -18.71
CA ALA A 403 13.95 8.59 -19.97
C ALA A 403 14.71 9.89 -20.32
N PHE A 404 14.54 10.95 -19.51
CA PHE A 404 15.15 12.24 -19.74
C PHE A 404 16.14 12.58 -18.64
N GLN A 405 17.06 13.49 -18.94
CA GLN A 405 17.87 14.12 -17.90
C GLN A 405 17.02 15.17 -17.19
N VAL A 406 16.76 15.00 -15.90
CA VAL A 406 15.87 15.86 -15.11
C VAL A 406 16.65 16.49 -13.96
N GLY A 407 16.52 17.81 -13.80
CA GLY A 407 16.99 18.54 -12.63
C GLY A 407 15.81 18.96 -11.76
N TYR A 408 15.97 18.85 -10.45
CA TYR A 408 14.96 19.21 -9.45
C TYR A 408 15.47 20.32 -8.56
N GLY A 409 14.60 21.27 -8.20
CA GLY A 409 14.91 22.34 -7.28
C GLY A 409 14.42 23.71 -7.76
N ASP A 410 14.85 24.76 -7.07
CA ASP A 410 14.54 26.13 -7.44
C ASP A 410 15.54 26.61 -8.49
N PHE A 411 15.14 26.57 -9.75
CA PHE A 411 15.98 27.06 -10.83
C PHE A 411 15.85 28.57 -10.98
N PRO A 412 16.98 29.31 -11.09
CA PRO A 412 16.91 30.75 -11.35
C PRO A 412 16.17 31.02 -12.67
N ALA A 413 15.47 32.15 -12.75
CA ALA A 413 14.72 32.52 -13.95
C ALA A 413 15.59 32.60 -15.21
N ALA A 414 16.91 32.84 -15.04
CA ALA A 414 17.91 32.87 -16.12
C ALA A 414 18.30 31.47 -16.63
N ALA A 415 17.99 30.39 -15.90
CA ALA A 415 18.28 29.03 -16.35
C ALA A 415 17.31 28.64 -17.46
N ARG A 416 17.75 28.72 -18.71
CA ARG A 416 16.94 28.35 -19.88
C ARG A 416 17.00 26.84 -20.13
N ALA A 417 16.16 26.08 -19.40
CA ALA A 417 15.92 24.69 -19.73
C ALA A 417 15.00 24.58 -20.94
N PRO A 418 15.20 23.63 -21.86
CA PRO A 418 14.27 23.40 -22.97
C PRO A 418 12.84 23.13 -22.54
N VAL A 419 12.68 22.43 -21.41
CA VAL A 419 11.38 22.15 -20.77
C VAL A 419 11.48 22.48 -19.28
N ARG A 420 10.53 23.25 -18.76
CA ARG A 420 10.41 23.55 -17.33
C ARG A 420 9.01 23.19 -16.85
N PHE A 421 8.94 22.52 -15.71
CA PHE A 421 7.72 22.32 -14.96
C PHE A 421 7.69 23.24 -13.76
N LEU A 422 6.67 24.08 -13.66
CA LEU A 422 6.44 24.92 -12.50
C LEU A 422 5.27 24.37 -11.71
N VAL A 423 5.55 23.94 -10.47
CA VAL A 423 4.51 23.55 -9.53
C VAL A 423 3.96 24.82 -8.89
N ARG A 424 2.78 25.26 -9.31
CA ARG A 424 2.09 26.41 -8.73
C ARG A 424 0.61 26.14 -8.60
N THR A 425 0.06 26.52 -7.48
CA THR A 425 -1.38 26.46 -7.20
C THR A 425 -2.14 27.68 -7.79
N ASP A 426 -1.42 28.71 -8.27
CA ASP A 426 -1.99 29.93 -8.76
C ASP A 426 -2.74 29.72 -10.08
N ALA A 427 -3.92 30.28 -10.20
CA ALA A 427 -4.80 30.11 -11.36
C ALA A 427 -4.30 30.78 -12.66
N SER A 428 -3.32 31.68 -12.58
CA SER A 428 -2.82 32.44 -13.72
C SER A 428 -1.59 31.83 -14.36
N ALA A 429 -1.59 31.69 -15.70
CA ALA A 429 -0.45 31.23 -16.47
C ALA A 429 0.75 32.16 -16.27
N PRO A 430 1.93 31.65 -15.88
CA PRO A 430 3.12 32.46 -15.76
C PRO A 430 3.57 32.95 -17.15
N GLN A 431 3.81 34.26 -17.26
CA GLN A 431 4.40 34.87 -18.44
C GLN A 431 5.92 34.86 -18.28
N VAL A 432 6.59 33.87 -18.88
CA VAL A 432 8.06 33.75 -18.84
C VAL A 432 8.60 34.06 -20.25
N PRO A 433 9.40 35.15 -20.43
CA PRO A 433 9.94 35.49 -21.73
C PRO A 433 10.76 34.36 -22.34
N GLY A 434 10.50 34.06 -23.61
CA GLY A 434 11.16 32.97 -24.35
C GLY A 434 10.57 31.59 -24.12
N TYR A 435 9.38 31.51 -23.47
CA TYR A 435 8.67 30.27 -23.28
C TYR A 435 7.20 30.35 -23.70
N ARG A 436 6.69 29.25 -24.23
CA ARG A 436 5.26 29.01 -24.33
C ARG A 436 4.80 28.23 -23.12
N THR A 437 3.71 28.68 -22.53
CA THR A 437 3.15 28.13 -21.30
C THR A 437 1.94 27.28 -21.60
N TYR A 438 1.91 26.06 -21.05
CA TYR A 438 0.81 25.11 -21.11
C TYR A 438 0.40 24.68 -19.70
N SER A 439 -0.84 24.28 -19.51
CA SER A 439 -1.29 23.76 -18.22
C SER A 439 -1.35 22.23 -18.26
N LEU A 440 -0.94 21.60 -17.17
CA LEU A 440 -1.06 20.18 -16.92
C LEU A 440 -1.73 19.98 -15.56
N LEU A 441 -2.84 19.28 -15.52
CA LEU A 441 -3.50 18.90 -14.28
C LEU A 441 -2.94 17.57 -13.84
N LEU A 442 -2.18 17.52 -12.73
CA LEU A 442 -1.53 16.31 -12.20
C LEU A 442 -2.34 15.63 -11.12
N ARG A 443 -3.00 16.44 -10.28
CA ARG A 443 -3.85 15.97 -9.19
C ARG A 443 -5.08 16.85 -9.11
N GLU A 444 -6.10 16.39 -8.41
CA GLU A 444 -7.27 17.20 -8.16
C GLU A 444 -6.90 18.51 -7.45
N GLY A 445 -7.16 19.63 -8.10
CA GLY A 445 -6.82 20.98 -7.61
C GLY A 445 -5.37 21.40 -7.77
N GLU A 446 -4.45 20.55 -8.18
CA GLU A 446 -3.04 20.90 -8.41
C GLU A 446 -2.75 21.09 -9.90
N ARG A 447 -2.43 22.33 -10.28
CA ARG A 447 -2.06 22.69 -11.64
C ARG A 447 -0.56 22.89 -11.75
N TYR A 448 0.02 22.23 -12.77
CA TYR A 448 1.40 22.41 -13.18
C TYR A 448 1.44 23.23 -14.46
N TRP A 449 2.39 24.11 -14.55
CA TRP A 449 2.67 24.85 -15.77
C TRP A 449 3.87 24.24 -16.46
N VAL A 450 3.68 23.85 -17.71
CA VAL A 450 4.75 23.33 -18.56
C VAL A 450 5.20 24.47 -19.47
N LEU A 451 6.45 24.87 -19.33
CA LEU A 451 7.10 25.89 -20.13
C LEU A 451 7.99 25.21 -21.18
N LEU A 452 7.69 25.42 -22.44
CA LEU A 452 8.51 24.95 -23.55
C LEU A 452 9.22 26.14 -24.19
N ASP A 453 10.53 26.03 -24.43
CA ASP A 453 11.33 27.06 -25.12
C ASP A 453 10.66 27.40 -26.48
N ASP A 454 10.41 28.67 -26.75
CA ASP A 454 9.66 29.13 -27.92
C ASP A 454 10.46 29.16 -29.21
N SER A 455 11.78 28.89 -29.13
CA SER A 455 12.67 28.81 -30.30
C SER A 455 12.27 27.70 -31.30
N VAL A 456 11.50 26.70 -30.86
CA VAL A 456 11.04 25.59 -31.69
C VAL A 456 9.52 25.52 -31.70
N PRO A 457 8.84 25.49 -32.85
CA PRO A 457 7.39 25.34 -32.90
C PRO A 457 6.96 23.93 -32.48
N LEU A 458 6.00 23.85 -31.56
CA LEU A 458 5.37 22.58 -31.19
C LEU A 458 4.41 22.16 -32.33
N LYS A 459 4.54 20.95 -32.86
CA LYS A 459 3.61 20.41 -33.82
C LYS A 459 2.23 20.19 -33.15
N LYS A 460 1.15 20.64 -33.81
CA LYS A 460 -0.23 20.57 -33.28
C LYS A 460 -0.67 19.17 -32.82
N SER A 461 -0.10 18.10 -33.39
CA SER A 461 -0.38 16.72 -32.99
C SER A 461 0.14 16.33 -31.61
N ALA A 462 1.13 17.07 -31.09
CA ALA A 462 1.74 16.83 -29.80
C ALA A 462 1.09 17.64 -28.65
N CYS A 463 0.16 18.56 -28.98
CA CYS A 463 -0.42 19.49 -27.99
C CYS A 463 -1.69 18.98 -27.30
N SER A 464 -2.27 17.85 -27.74
CA SER A 464 -3.57 17.37 -27.24
C SER A 464 -3.64 17.15 -25.71
N PRO A 465 -2.56 16.72 -25.04
CA PRO A 465 -2.61 16.54 -23.56
C PRO A 465 -2.25 17.79 -22.76
N LEU A 466 -1.82 18.88 -23.41
CA LEU A 466 -1.36 20.11 -22.72
C LEU A 466 -2.36 21.29 -22.83
N ASN A 467 -3.64 21.01 -23.04
CA ASN A 467 -4.67 22.07 -23.15
C ASN A 467 -5.36 22.37 -21.84
#